data_1956ceaaa11322e9bbabc13b001b17b9
#
_entry.id   1956ceaaa11322e9bbabc13b001b17b9
#
_cell.length_a   1.000
_cell.length_b   1.000
_cell.length_c   1.000
_cell.angle_alpha   90.00
_cell.angle_beta   90.00
_cell.angle_gamma   90.00
#
_symmetry.space_group_name_H-M   'P 1'
#
loop_
_entity.id
_entity.type
_entity.pdbx_description
1 polymer ?
#
loop_
_entity_poly.entity_id
_entity_poly.type
_entity_poly.pdbx_seq_one_letter_code
_entity_poly.pdbx_strand_id
1 'polypeptide(L)' 'MADVAGMTSNGFNYTAEYLLAVHDSVCWAATFRLNGIYHGMRHGRVFAVSSLSTTELELALQDDIEDTWVNEH' A
#
# COMPACT_ATOMS: atom_id res chain seq x y z
N MET A 1 -4.01 13.89 -2.83
CA MET A 1 -3.65 12.66 -2.10
C MET A 1 -4.73 11.62 -2.31
N ALA A 2 -4.36 10.39 -2.56
CA ALA A 2 -5.32 9.33 -2.83
C ALA A 2 -5.13 8.19 -1.82
N ASP A 3 -6.18 7.42 -1.61
CA ASP A 3 -6.21 6.39 -0.57
C ASP A 3 -6.59 5.04 -1.16
N VAL A 4 -6.03 3.98 -0.59
CA VAL A 4 -6.50 2.62 -0.83
C VAL A 4 -6.72 1.93 0.52
N ALA A 5 -7.57 0.93 0.53
CA ALA A 5 -7.86 0.16 1.72
C ALA A 5 -8.10 -1.29 1.34
N GLY A 6 -7.83 -2.20 2.26
CA GLY A 6 -8.04 -3.61 2.00
C GLY A 6 -7.67 -4.46 3.21
N MET A 7 -7.50 -5.75 2.95
CA MET A 7 -7.14 -6.73 3.96
C MET A 7 -5.99 -7.57 3.45
N THR A 8 -4.99 -7.78 4.29
CA THR A 8 -3.87 -8.66 3.94
C THR A 8 -4.26 -10.13 4.05
N SER A 9 -3.48 -11.00 3.44
CA SER A 9 -3.76 -12.45 3.49
C SER A 9 -3.64 -13.03 4.89
N ASN A 10 -2.93 -12.36 5.79
CA ASN A 10 -2.82 -12.77 7.19
C ASN A 10 -3.86 -12.10 8.10
N GLY A 11 -4.89 -11.47 7.53
CA GLY A 11 -6.06 -11.03 8.27
C GLY A 11 -6.04 -9.61 8.80
N PHE A 12 -5.03 -8.82 8.48
CA PHE A 12 -4.98 -7.43 8.92
C PHE A 12 -5.73 -6.51 7.96
N ASN A 13 -6.45 -5.55 8.50
CA ASN A 13 -7.04 -4.47 7.72
C ASN A 13 -6.03 -3.34 7.58
N TYR A 14 -5.97 -2.73 6.41
CA TYR A 14 -5.10 -1.58 6.22
C TYR A 14 -5.80 -0.43 5.53
N THR A 15 -5.32 0.77 5.83
CA THR A 15 -5.63 1.97 5.07
C THR A 15 -4.30 2.59 4.67
N ALA A 16 -4.19 3.02 3.43
CA ALA A 16 -2.94 3.57 2.91
C ALA A 16 -3.21 4.85 2.14
N GLU A 17 -2.29 5.77 2.24
CA GLU A 17 -2.26 6.98 1.45
C GLU A 17 -1.11 6.87 0.47
N TYR A 18 -1.26 7.42 -0.74
CA TYR A 18 -0.19 7.43 -1.70
C TYR A 18 -0.12 8.76 -2.45
N LEU A 19 1.10 9.10 -2.85
CA LEU A 19 1.39 10.33 -3.59
C LEU A 19 2.30 10.02 -4.76
N LEU A 20 2.09 10.70 -5.87
CA LEU A 20 3.04 10.67 -6.96
C LEU A 20 4.36 11.27 -6.50
N ALA A 21 5.44 10.55 -6.74
CA ALA A 21 6.79 11.00 -6.42
C ALA A 21 7.54 11.27 -7.71
N VAL A 22 8.77 11.72 -7.60
CA VAL A 22 9.62 11.96 -8.75
C VAL A 22 10.11 10.64 -9.36
N HIS A 23 10.61 10.69 -10.59
CA HIS A 23 11.21 9.54 -11.28
C HIS A 23 10.25 8.38 -11.50
N ASP A 24 9.01 8.71 -11.90
CA ASP A 24 8.03 7.70 -12.29
C ASP A 24 7.76 6.69 -11.16
N SER A 25 7.51 7.20 -9.98
CA SER A 25 7.23 6.37 -8.82
C SER A 25 6.07 6.93 -7.99
N VAL A 26 5.53 6.08 -7.13
CA VAL A 26 4.50 6.44 -6.16
C VAL A 26 4.96 5.98 -4.79
N CYS A 27 4.93 6.89 -3.82
CA CYS A 27 5.21 6.57 -2.42
C CYS A 27 3.90 6.29 -1.71
N TRP A 28 3.89 5.26 -0.86
CA TRP A 28 2.71 4.95 -0.06
C TRP A 28 3.08 4.81 1.41
N ALA A 29 2.08 5.04 2.27
CA ALA A 29 2.19 4.80 3.71
C ALA A 29 0.90 4.12 4.15
N ALA A 30 1.02 2.98 4.80
CA ALA A 30 -0.11 2.16 5.23
C ALA A 30 -0.11 1.95 6.74
N THR A 31 -1.30 2.00 7.31
CA THR A 31 -1.53 1.70 8.72
C THR A 31 -2.30 0.38 8.80
N PHE A 32 -1.84 -0.52 9.65
CA PHE A 32 -2.40 -1.88 9.78
C PHE A 32 -3.11 -2.03 11.12
N ARG A 33 -4.30 -2.64 11.07
CA ARG A 33 -5.13 -2.87 12.24
C ARG A 33 -5.68 -4.28 12.23
N LEU A 34 -5.83 -4.84 13.41
CA LEU A 34 -6.50 -6.13 13.61
C LEU A 34 -7.58 -5.93 14.65
N ASN A 35 -8.83 -6.24 14.29
CA ASN A 35 -9.99 -6.02 15.17
C ASN A 35 -10.09 -4.58 15.68
N GLY A 36 -9.72 -3.62 14.84
CA GLY A 36 -9.75 -2.21 15.20
C GLY A 36 -8.55 -1.72 16.00
N ILE A 37 -7.61 -2.61 16.32
CA ILE A 37 -6.44 -2.27 17.12
C ILE A 37 -5.24 -2.04 16.21
N TYR A 38 -4.58 -0.91 16.39
CA TYR A 38 -3.39 -0.54 15.62
C TYR A 38 -2.25 -1.52 15.89
N HIS A 39 -1.66 -2.05 14.82
CA HIS A 39 -0.55 -2.99 14.91
C HIS A 39 0.75 -2.47 14.32
N GLY A 40 0.70 -1.43 13.52
CA GLY A 40 1.91 -0.88 12.96
C GLY A 40 1.65 -0.12 11.67
N MET A 41 2.73 0.44 11.15
CA MET A 41 2.72 1.26 9.95
C MET A 41 3.91 0.88 9.09
N ARG A 42 3.70 0.88 7.78
CA ARG A 42 4.77 0.63 6.82
C ARG A 42 4.66 1.63 5.69
N HIS A 43 5.75 1.86 5.00
CA HIS A 43 5.76 2.69 3.81
C HIS A 43 6.69 2.09 2.78
N GLY A 44 6.45 2.45 1.53
CA GLY A 44 7.23 1.93 0.43
C GLY A 44 7.06 2.76 -0.83
N ARG A 45 7.57 2.25 -1.93
CA ARG A 45 7.53 2.94 -3.21
C ARG A 45 7.36 1.93 -4.33
N VAL A 46 6.51 2.29 -5.29
CA VAL A 46 6.31 1.51 -6.51
C VAL A 46 6.85 2.31 -7.68
N PHE A 47 7.61 1.67 -8.55
CA PHE A 47 8.27 2.29 -9.70
C PHE A 47 7.57 1.94 -11.00
N ALA A 48 7.89 2.70 -12.06
CA ALA A 48 7.39 2.47 -13.42
C ALA A 48 5.86 2.54 -13.49
N VAL A 49 5.28 3.57 -12.88
CA VAL A 49 3.83 3.70 -12.75
C VAL A 49 3.19 4.50 -13.87
N SER A 50 3.96 5.18 -14.72
CA SER A 50 3.41 6.07 -15.75
C SER A 50 2.58 5.34 -16.79
N SER A 51 2.81 4.05 -17.00
CA SER A 51 2.06 3.24 -17.97
C SER A 51 0.81 2.59 -17.38
N LEU A 52 0.55 2.80 -16.08
CA LEU A 52 -0.55 2.14 -15.39
C LEU A 52 -1.79 3.05 -15.34
N SER A 53 -2.96 2.44 -15.52
CA SER A 53 -4.22 3.11 -15.22
C SER A 53 -4.35 3.26 -13.71
N THR A 54 -5.33 4.05 -13.26
CA THR A 54 -5.60 4.21 -11.83
C THR A 54 -5.88 2.86 -11.17
N THR A 55 -6.68 2.01 -11.81
CA THR A 55 -7.00 0.68 -11.28
C THR A 55 -5.76 -0.19 -11.16
N GLU A 56 -4.93 -0.20 -12.22
CA GLU A 56 -3.68 -0.98 -12.21
C GLU A 56 -2.71 -0.47 -11.15
N LEU A 57 -2.61 0.85 -10.99
CA LEU A 57 -1.77 1.45 -9.98
C LEU A 57 -2.20 1.02 -8.58
N GLU A 58 -3.51 1.08 -8.30
CA GLU A 58 -4.02 0.68 -6.99
C GLU A 58 -3.79 -0.79 -6.70
N LEU A 59 -3.92 -1.66 -7.71
CA LEU A 59 -3.61 -3.07 -7.55
C LEU A 59 -2.13 -3.29 -7.25
N ALA A 60 -1.25 -2.56 -7.94
CA ALA A 60 0.19 -2.66 -7.69
C ALA A 60 0.54 -2.18 -6.29
N LEU A 61 -0.10 -1.12 -5.81
CA LEU A 61 0.09 -0.64 -4.46
C LEU A 61 -0.38 -1.65 -3.43
N GLN A 62 -1.54 -2.27 -3.64
CA GLN A 62 -2.06 -3.28 -2.73
C GLN A 62 -1.13 -4.50 -2.66
N ASP A 63 -0.59 -4.93 -3.80
CA ASP A 63 0.38 -6.02 -3.82
C ASP A 63 1.64 -5.68 -3.03
N ASP A 64 2.16 -4.47 -3.20
CA ASP A 64 3.37 -4.03 -2.51
C ASP A 64 3.12 -3.90 -1.01
N ILE A 65 1.98 -3.36 -0.62
CA ILE A 65 1.58 -3.22 0.78
C ILE A 65 1.48 -4.60 1.44
N GLU A 66 0.80 -5.54 0.79
CA GLU A 66 0.66 -6.88 1.32
C GLU A 66 2.00 -7.58 1.45
N ASP A 67 2.81 -7.50 0.40
CA ASP A 67 4.13 -8.13 0.39
C ASP A 67 5.01 -7.59 1.52
N THR A 68 5.01 -6.27 1.69
CA THR A 68 5.79 -5.63 2.74
C THR A 68 5.34 -6.08 4.14
N TRP A 69 4.03 -6.13 4.38
CA TRP A 69 3.49 -6.48 5.68
C TRP A 69 3.64 -7.97 5.98
N VAL A 70 3.26 -8.81 5.03
CA VAL A 70 3.25 -10.26 5.25
C VAL A 70 4.68 -10.82 5.33
N ASN A 71 5.57 -10.36 4.47
CA ASN A 71 6.94 -10.90 4.42
C ASN A 71 7.86 -10.35 5.49
N GLU A 72 7.50 -9.25 6.15
CA GLU A 72 8.28 -8.73 7.27
C GLU A 72 7.88 -9.36 8.60
N HIS A 73 6.86 -10.16 8.58
CA HIS A 73 6.40 -10.90 9.75
C HIS A 73 6.56 -12.38 9.55
#